data_6c6bd8032cde8c3d7164a5b077479077
#
_entry.id   6c6bd8032cde8c3d7164a5b077479077
#
_cell.length_a   1.000
_cell.length_b   1.000
_cell.length_c   1.000
_cell.angle_alpha   90.00
_cell.angle_beta   90.00
_cell.angle_gamma   90.00
#
_symmetry.space_group_name_H-M   'P 1'
#
loop_
_entity.id
_entity.type
_entity.pdbx_description
1 polymer ?
#
loop_
_entity_poly.entity_id
_entity_poly.type
_entity_poly.pdbx_seq_one_letter_code
_entity_poly.pdbx_strand_id
1 'polypeptide(L)'
;MAYNVLVVDDSLSMRSVIKKTIQATGIEVKEFYEAANGIEALDILKNHWLDIILLDYNMPGMDGMELLRVIKKDELLRTVPVVVTSVEGSRSRVNAFLENGAVGYIKKPFTPEEARDKLNNVLGVNQYGQEPPVGGYENLDF
;
A
#
# COMPACT_ATOMS: atom_id res chain seq x y z
N MET A 1 6.32 -14.00 9.30
CA MET A 1 7.16 -13.07 8.55
C MET A 1 6.81 -11.65 8.93
N ALA A 2 7.81 -10.83 9.10
CA ALA A 2 7.59 -9.44 9.43
C ALA A 2 7.82 -8.57 8.20
N TYR A 3 7.00 -7.54 8.04
CA TYR A 3 6.98 -6.72 6.83
C TYR A 3 7.42 -5.30 7.10
N ASN A 4 8.09 -4.71 6.12
CA ASN A 4 8.39 -3.28 6.13
C ASN A 4 7.29 -2.56 5.37
N VAL A 5 6.66 -1.60 6.02
CA VAL A 5 5.50 -0.90 5.48
C VAL A 5 5.81 0.58 5.37
N LEU A 6 5.56 1.16 4.20
CA LEU A 6 5.69 2.60 4.02
C LEU A 6 4.29 3.20 3.93
N VAL A 7 4.04 4.20 4.76
CA VAL A 7 2.78 4.95 4.74
C VAL A 7 3.07 6.34 4.21
N VAL A 8 2.48 6.68 3.07
CA VAL A 8 2.65 7.98 2.42
C VAL A 8 1.34 8.73 2.53
N ASP A 9 1.33 9.79 3.32
CA ASP A 9 0.13 10.60 3.57
C ASP A 9 0.62 11.93 4.13
N ASP A 10 0.09 13.05 3.63
CA ASP A 10 0.56 14.35 4.08
C ASP A 10 0.09 14.71 5.48
N SER A 11 -0.81 13.94 6.06
CA SER A 11 -1.34 14.20 7.41
C SER A 11 -0.63 13.30 8.42
N LEU A 12 0.09 13.92 9.35
CA LEU A 12 0.76 13.18 10.40
C LEU A 12 -0.23 12.37 11.23
N SER A 13 -1.38 12.99 11.56
CA SER A 13 -2.38 12.29 12.36
C SER A 13 -2.97 11.10 11.60
N MET A 14 -3.16 11.24 10.29
CA MET A 14 -3.68 10.12 9.50
C MET A 14 -2.65 8.99 9.43
N ARG A 15 -1.36 9.32 9.26
CA ARG A 15 -0.33 8.27 9.28
C ARG A 15 -0.35 7.52 10.60
N SER A 16 -0.55 8.25 11.69
CA SER A 16 -0.61 7.62 13.01
C SER A 16 -1.81 6.68 13.12
N VAL A 17 -2.97 7.11 12.63
CA VAL A 17 -4.17 6.28 12.63
C VAL A 17 -3.97 5.01 11.80
N ILE A 18 -3.39 5.17 10.62
CA ILE A 18 -3.14 4.02 9.73
C ILE A 18 -2.22 3.02 10.40
N LYS A 19 -1.14 3.51 11.02
CA LYS A 19 -0.20 2.62 11.71
C LYS A 19 -0.88 1.85 12.82
N LYS A 20 -1.69 2.53 13.64
CA LYS A 20 -2.40 1.87 14.71
C LYS A 20 -3.39 0.85 14.19
N THR A 21 -4.06 1.17 13.10
CA THR A 21 -5.01 0.25 12.49
C THR A 21 -4.29 -1.01 12.01
N ILE A 22 -3.14 -0.84 11.36
CA ILE A 22 -2.37 -1.99 10.89
C ILE A 22 -1.85 -2.82 12.05
N GLN A 23 -1.40 -2.18 13.13
CA GLN A 23 -0.95 -2.88 14.32
C GLN A 23 -2.07 -3.74 14.91
N ALA A 24 -3.30 -3.24 14.83
CA ALA A 24 -4.45 -3.96 15.36
C ALA A 24 -4.86 -5.17 14.50
N THR A 25 -4.31 -5.30 13.29
CA THR A 25 -4.64 -6.43 12.43
C THR A 25 -4.00 -7.73 12.89
N GLY A 26 -2.95 -7.64 13.68
CA GLY A 26 -2.16 -8.81 14.03
C GLY A 26 -1.08 -9.15 13.02
N ILE A 27 -1.03 -8.45 11.90
CA ILE A 27 0.04 -8.65 10.92
C ILE A 27 1.34 -8.11 11.51
N GLU A 28 2.38 -8.90 11.44
CA GLU A 28 3.65 -8.53 12.03
C GLU A 28 4.38 -7.55 11.14
N VAL A 29 4.64 -6.35 11.67
CA VAL A 29 5.36 -5.31 10.94
C VAL A 29 6.74 -5.15 11.58
N LYS A 30 7.77 -5.28 10.76
CA LYS A 30 9.13 -5.10 11.23
C LYS A 30 9.44 -3.63 11.42
N GLU A 31 9.07 -2.83 10.43
CA GLU A 31 9.36 -1.40 10.48
C GLU A 31 8.28 -0.64 9.74
N PHE A 32 7.81 0.45 10.35
CA PHE A 32 6.96 1.41 9.67
C PHE A 32 7.80 2.59 9.23
N TYR A 33 7.75 2.91 7.95
CA TYR A 33 8.33 4.14 7.42
C TYR A 33 7.20 5.08 7.07
N GLU A 34 7.45 6.38 7.21
CA GLU A 34 6.44 7.39 6.94
C GLU A 34 7.00 8.44 6.00
N ALA A 35 6.17 8.91 5.09
CA ALA A 35 6.52 10.00 4.19
C ALA A 35 5.32 10.94 4.09
N ALA A 36 5.59 12.22 4.09
CA ALA A 36 4.55 13.24 4.00
C ALA A 36 4.28 13.66 2.55
N ASN A 37 5.14 13.23 1.63
CA ASN A 37 5.00 13.58 0.22
C ASN A 37 5.80 12.59 -0.62
N GLY A 38 5.68 12.75 -1.95
CA GLY A 38 6.33 11.83 -2.87
C GLY A 38 7.85 11.88 -2.82
N ILE A 39 8.41 13.06 -2.58
CA ILE A 39 9.87 13.20 -2.53
C ILE A 39 10.43 12.44 -1.35
N GLU A 40 9.81 12.60 -0.18
CA GLU A 40 10.22 11.84 1.00
C GLU A 40 10.06 10.34 0.77
N ALA A 41 8.96 9.95 0.12
CA ALA A 41 8.73 8.54 -0.15
C ALA A 41 9.83 7.96 -1.03
N LEU A 42 10.22 8.68 -2.07
CA LEU A 42 11.28 8.20 -2.96
C LEU A 42 12.62 8.09 -2.25
N ASP A 43 12.90 9.01 -1.33
CA ASP A 43 14.12 8.93 -0.55
C ASP A 43 14.15 7.67 0.32
N ILE A 44 13.01 7.37 0.95
CA ILE A 44 12.90 6.15 1.75
C ILE A 44 13.08 4.92 0.87
N LEU A 45 12.46 4.91 -0.30
CA LEU A 45 12.52 3.77 -1.20
C LEU A 45 13.92 3.53 -1.74
N LYS A 46 14.74 4.57 -1.84
CA LYS A 46 16.13 4.41 -2.27
C LYS A 46 17.00 3.75 -1.22
N ASN A 47 16.63 3.89 0.04
CA ASN A 47 17.50 3.49 1.14
C ASN A 47 17.00 2.29 1.93
N HIS A 48 15.76 1.84 1.70
CA HIS A 48 15.18 0.76 2.47
C HIS A 48 14.35 -0.14 1.58
N TRP A 49 14.33 -1.43 1.91
CA TRP A 49 13.46 -2.37 1.22
C TRP A 49 12.07 -2.32 1.84
N LEU A 50 11.07 -2.14 1.02
CA LEU A 50 9.68 -2.08 1.45
C LEU A 50 8.91 -3.23 0.87
N ASP A 51 8.04 -3.81 1.69
CA ASP A 51 7.19 -4.91 1.25
C ASP A 51 5.84 -4.42 0.71
N ILE A 52 5.41 -3.25 1.17
CA ILE A 52 4.16 -2.68 0.69
C ILE A 52 4.17 -1.17 0.94
N ILE A 53 3.51 -0.45 0.05
CA ILE A 53 3.36 1.00 0.16
C ILE A 53 1.86 1.30 0.24
N LEU A 54 1.47 2.05 1.28
CA LEU A 54 0.12 2.59 1.38
C LEU A 54 0.21 4.05 0.98
N LEU A 55 -0.43 4.39 -0.12
CA LEU A 55 -0.24 5.68 -0.78
C LEU A 55 -1.53 6.47 -0.81
N ASP A 56 -1.51 7.63 -0.14
CA ASP A 56 -2.66 8.52 -0.17
C ASP A 56 -2.86 9.10 -1.57
N TYR A 57 -4.11 9.15 -1.99
CA TYR A 57 -4.46 9.70 -3.30
C TYR A 57 -4.13 11.20 -3.40
N ASN A 58 -4.52 11.97 -2.38
CA ASN A 58 -4.38 13.41 -2.41
C ASN A 58 -3.20 13.88 -1.58
N MET A 59 -2.18 14.41 -2.24
CA MET A 59 -1.04 15.01 -1.56
C MET A 59 -0.61 16.24 -2.32
N PRO A 60 -0.16 17.29 -1.63
CA PRO A 60 0.36 18.47 -2.32
C PRO A 60 1.69 18.16 -2.99
N GLY A 61 1.99 18.91 -4.06
CA GLY A 61 3.24 18.71 -4.80
C GLY A 61 3.13 17.49 -5.68
N MET A 62 4.02 16.52 -5.48
CA MET A 62 3.93 15.26 -6.22
C MET A 62 2.77 14.47 -5.64
N ASP A 63 1.69 14.36 -6.40
CA ASP A 63 0.50 13.65 -5.92
C ASP A 63 0.69 12.13 -6.01
N GLY A 64 -0.34 11.42 -5.53
CA GLY A 64 -0.24 9.96 -5.47
C GLY A 64 -0.06 9.32 -6.83
N MET A 65 -0.71 9.84 -7.85
CA MET A 65 -0.60 9.27 -9.20
C MET A 65 0.80 9.46 -9.77
N GLU A 66 1.38 10.63 -9.56
CA GLU A 66 2.75 10.89 -10.03
C GLU A 66 3.75 9.96 -9.36
N LEU A 67 3.61 9.82 -8.05
CA LEU A 67 4.50 8.93 -7.30
C LEU A 67 4.34 7.50 -7.79
N LEU A 68 3.11 7.05 -7.98
CA LEU A 68 2.86 5.69 -8.47
C LEU A 68 3.55 5.47 -9.81
N ARG A 69 3.45 6.44 -10.71
CA ARG A 69 4.08 6.31 -12.03
C ARG A 69 5.59 6.23 -11.92
N VAL A 70 6.18 7.05 -11.04
CA VAL A 70 7.62 7.00 -10.83
C VAL A 70 8.05 5.63 -10.32
N ILE A 71 7.33 5.11 -9.33
CA ILE A 71 7.64 3.80 -8.76
C ILE A 71 7.55 2.71 -9.82
N LYS A 72 6.50 2.75 -10.63
CA LYS A 72 6.28 1.68 -11.61
C LYS A 72 7.20 1.73 -12.82
N LYS A 73 7.86 2.85 -13.05
CA LYS A 73 8.86 2.96 -14.09
C LYS A 73 10.25 2.54 -13.65
N ASP A 74 10.47 2.43 -12.35
CA ASP A 74 11.77 2.08 -11.81
C ASP A 74 11.91 0.57 -11.76
N GLU A 75 12.99 0.05 -12.31
CA GLU A 75 13.18 -1.40 -12.42
C GLU A 75 13.25 -2.08 -11.07
N LEU A 76 13.78 -1.39 -10.07
CA LEU A 76 13.90 -1.98 -8.74
C LEU A 76 12.64 -1.82 -7.92
N LEU A 77 11.91 -0.72 -8.11
CA LEU A 77 10.77 -0.39 -7.26
C LEU A 77 9.45 -0.92 -7.80
N ARG A 78 9.38 -1.21 -9.08
CA ARG A 78 8.08 -1.53 -9.70
C ARG A 78 7.45 -2.81 -9.16
N THR A 79 8.22 -3.66 -8.51
CA THR A 79 7.70 -4.90 -7.94
C THR A 79 7.08 -4.68 -6.56
N VAL A 80 7.32 -3.54 -5.92
CA VAL A 80 6.77 -3.27 -4.60
C VAL A 80 5.28 -2.96 -4.77
N PRO A 81 4.40 -3.70 -4.10
CA PRO A 81 2.96 -3.45 -4.24
C PRO A 81 2.56 -2.12 -3.63
N VAL A 82 1.70 -1.40 -4.34
CA VAL A 82 1.18 -0.11 -3.91
C VAL A 82 -0.33 -0.21 -3.75
N VAL A 83 -0.81 0.05 -2.54
CA VAL A 83 -2.24 0.13 -2.24
C VAL A 83 -2.59 1.59 -2.03
N VAL A 84 -3.55 2.09 -2.80
CA VAL A 84 -3.95 3.49 -2.71
C VAL A 84 -4.99 3.64 -1.62
N THR A 85 -4.85 4.68 -0.80
CA THR A 85 -5.83 5.01 0.22
C THR A 85 -6.48 6.34 -0.12
N SER A 86 -7.78 6.48 0.16
CA SER A 86 -8.49 7.72 -0.13
C SER A 86 -9.78 7.78 0.66
N VAL A 87 -10.20 9.00 1.01
CA VAL A 87 -11.51 9.19 1.62
C VAL A 87 -12.63 9.09 0.58
N GLU A 88 -12.28 9.27 -0.69
CA GLU A 88 -13.24 9.16 -1.79
C GLU A 88 -13.09 7.83 -2.49
N GLY A 89 -14.21 7.25 -2.87
CA GLY A 89 -14.20 5.98 -3.56
C GLY A 89 -14.67 6.06 -5.00
N SER A 90 -14.37 7.16 -5.69
CA SER A 90 -14.76 7.28 -7.09
C SER A 90 -14.20 6.14 -7.90
N ARG A 91 -15.09 5.43 -8.60
CA ARG A 91 -14.67 4.28 -9.39
C ARG A 91 -13.68 4.65 -10.47
N SER A 92 -13.87 5.80 -11.09
CA SER A 92 -12.96 6.21 -12.18
C SER A 92 -11.57 6.48 -11.65
N ARG A 93 -11.44 7.06 -10.46
CA ARG A 93 -10.13 7.31 -9.87
C ARG A 93 -9.46 6.04 -9.41
N VAL A 94 -10.23 5.15 -8.79
CA VAL A 94 -9.70 3.85 -8.39
C VAL A 94 -9.19 3.11 -9.61
N ASN A 95 -9.96 3.09 -10.69
CA ASN A 95 -9.56 2.40 -11.91
C ASN A 95 -8.30 3.01 -12.49
N ALA A 96 -8.17 4.35 -12.45
CA ALA A 96 -6.96 5.00 -12.97
C ALA A 96 -5.73 4.55 -12.20
N PHE A 97 -5.82 4.41 -10.88
CA PHE A 97 -4.70 3.93 -10.09
C PHE A 97 -4.37 2.48 -10.42
N LEU A 98 -5.40 1.65 -10.54
CA LEU A 98 -5.18 0.25 -10.87
C LEU A 98 -4.56 0.09 -12.25
N GLU A 99 -5.00 0.88 -13.22
CA GLU A 99 -4.44 0.85 -14.56
C GLU A 99 -2.99 1.31 -14.60
N ASN A 100 -2.59 2.13 -13.64
CA ASN A 100 -1.22 2.61 -13.56
C ASN A 100 -0.36 1.77 -12.62
N GLY A 101 -0.85 0.63 -12.21
CA GLY A 101 -0.04 -0.36 -11.52
C GLY A 101 -0.28 -0.53 -10.04
N ALA A 102 -1.21 0.20 -9.44
CA ALA A 102 -1.59 -0.07 -8.06
C ALA A 102 -2.25 -1.44 -7.99
N VAL A 103 -2.00 -2.16 -6.89
CA VAL A 103 -2.55 -3.51 -6.75
C VAL A 103 -3.86 -3.51 -5.97
N GLY A 104 -4.24 -2.38 -5.39
CA GLY A 104 -5.48 -2.33 -4.65
C GLY A 104 -5.79 -0.93 -4.18
N TYR A 105 -6.96 -0.82 -3.57
CA TYR A 105 -7.49 0.42 -3.04
C TYR A 105 -8.19 0.13 -1.74
N ILE A 106 -8.04 1.04 -0.76
CA ILE A 106 -8.78 0.92 0.47
C ILE A 106 -9.29 2.30 0.87
N LYS A 107 -10.56 2.40 1.21
CA LYS A 107 -11.19 3.66 1.55
C LYS A 107 -10.93 4.02 3.00
N LYS A 108 -10.49 5.25 3.25
CA LYS A 108 -10.26 5.75 4.60
C LYS A 108 -11.54 6.34 5.18
N PRO A 109 -11.78 6.21 6.46
CA PRO A 109 -11.06 5.37 7.41
C PRO A 109 -11.43 3.91 7.25
N PHE A 110 -10.51 3.02 7.54
CA PHE A 110 -10.78 1.58 7.40
C PHE A 110 -10.57 0.88 8.74
N THR A 111 -11.28 -0.23 8.90
CA THR A 111 -11.20 -1.02 10.12
C THR A 111 -9.99 -1.94 10.09
N PRO A 112 -9.57 -2.46 11.23
CA PRO A 112 -8.50 -3.47 11.22
C PRO A 112 -8.85 -4.69 10.36
N GLU A 113 -10.11 -5.11 10.33
CA GLU A 113 -10.51 -6.23 9.49
C GLU A 113 -10.33 -5.93 8.03
N GLU A 114 -10.74 -4.74 7.59
CA GLU A 114 -10.57 -4.33 6.19
C GLU A 114 -9.10 -4.25 5.84
N ALA A 115 -8.29 -3.69 6.73
CA ALA A 115 -6.85 -3.58 6.52
C ALA A 115 -6.22 -4.98 6.44
N ARG A 116 -6.59 -5.87 7.36
CA ARG A 116 -6.03 -7.22 7.38
C ARG A 116 -6.34 -7.95 6.09
N ASP A 117 -7.60 -7.89 5.66
CA ASP A 117 -7.99 -8.59 4.44
C ASP A 117 -7.24 -8.07 3.23
N LYS A 118 -7.12 -6.74 3.12
CA LYS A 118 -6.42 -6.14 1.98
C LYS A 118 -4.93 -6.47 2.01
N LEU A 119 -4.30 -6.35 3.17
CA LEU A 119 -2.87 -6.60 3.28
C LEU A 119 -2.53 -8.06 3.03
N ASN A 120 -3.31 -8.98 3.57
CA ASN A 120 -3.08 -10.40 3.33
C ASN A 120 -3.23 -10.73 1.86
N ASN A 121 -4.24 -10.15 1.22
CA ASN A 121 -4.46 -10.38 -0.20
C ASN A 121 -3.30 -9.87 -1.04
N VAL A 122 -2.84 -8.66 -0.74
CA VAL A 122 -1.79 -8.01 -1.51
C VAL A 122 -0.43 -8.67 -1.28
N LEU A 123 -0.14 -9.01 -0.04
CA LEU A 123 1.16 -9.61 0.30
C LEU A 123 1.24 -11.05 -0.17
N GLY A 124 0.13 -11.64 -0.59
CA GLY A 124 0.12 -13.00 -1.08
C GLY A 124 0.46 -14.02 -0.03
N VAL A 125 0.29 -13.67 1.24
CA VAL A 125 0.63 -14.54 2.34
C VAL A 125 -0.65 -15.09 2.93
N ASN A 126 -0.76 -16.40 2.97
CA ASN A 126 -1.82 -16.98 3.76
C ASN A 126 -1.30 -17.14 5.17
N GLN A 127 -2.18 -17.48 6.08
CA GLN A 127 -1.82 -17.55 7.49
C GLN A 127 -0.84 -18.65 7.79
N TYR A 128 -0.51 -19.49 6.84
CA TYR A 128 0.41 -20.59 7.03
C TYR A 128 1.78 -20.28 6.47
N GLY A 129 1.98 -19.10 5.95
CA GLY A 129 3.24 -18.73 5.37
C GLY A 129 3.56 -19.43 4.06
N GLN A 130 2.57 -20.02 3.43
CA GLN A 130 2.73 -20.71 2.17
C GLN A 130 2.29 -19.81 1.03
N GLU A 131 2.82 -20.09 -0.13
CA GLU A 131 2.33 -19.40 -1.29
C GLU A 131 0.91 -19.82 -1.57
N PRO A 132 0.07 -18.89 -2.03
CA PRO A 132 -1.27 -19.23 -2.41
C PRO A 132 -1.26 -20.30 -3.51
N PRO A 133 -2.21 -21.18 -3.51
CA PRO A 133 -2.28 -22.17 -4.59
C PRO A 133 -2.45 -21.46 -5.93
N VAL A 134 -1.85 -22.04 -6.95
CA VAL A 134 -1.94 -21.44 -8.27
C VAL A 134 -3.38 -21.29 -8.70
N GLY A 135 -4.18 -22.29 -8.48
CA GLY A 135 -5.59 -22.18 -8.78
C GLY A 135 -6.27 -21.09 -7.98
N GLY A 136 -5.79 -20.84 -6.78
CA GLY A 136 -6.33 -19.78 -5.96
C GLY A 136 -6.09 -18.42 -6.53
N TYR A 137 -4.97 -18.22 -7.15
CA TYR A 137 -4.72 -16.98 -7.82
C TYR A 137 -5.70 -16.69 -8.89
N GLU A 138 -5.92 -17.66 -9.70
CA GLU A 138 -6.79 -17.47 -10.82
C GLU A 138 -8.18 -17.19 -10.38
N ASN A 139 -8.54 -17.76 -9.28
CA ASN A 139 -9.86 -17.54 -8.75
C ASN A 139 -10.02 -16.21 -8.12
N LEU A 140 -8.90 -15.69 -7.79
CA LEU A 140 -8.99 -14.39 -7.20
C LEU A 140 -9.36 -13.34 -8.17
N ASP A 141 -9.08 -13.80 -9.12
CA ASP A 141 -9.33 -12.92 -9.96
C ASP A 141 -10.17 -12.30 -9.77
N PHE A 142 -9.89 -12.44 -9.52
CA PHE A 142 -10.42 -12.08 -9.38
C PHE A 142 -10.60 -11.58 -9.50
#